data_ab536480342710b65761f63ca6009cad
#
_entry.id   ab536480342710b65761f63ca6009cad
#
_cell.length_a   1.000
_cell.length_b   1.000
_cell.length_c   1.000
_cell.angle_alpha   90.00
_cell.angle_beta   90.00
_cell.angle_gamma   90.00
#
_symmetry.space_group_name_H-M   'P 1'
#
loop_
_entity.id
_entity.type
_entity.pdbx_description
1 polymer ?
#
loop_
_entity_poly.entity_id
_entity_poly.type
_entity_poly.pdbx_seq_one_letter_code
_entity_poly.pdbx_strand_id
1 'polypeptide(L)'
;VLIIDCEPITEAHGDTATIAATAQQVGYRPVFSWMNTISSLADLAAQGTIGTSAGFSQTMELQFSKILQNTGTALRKIALQDRDASDKDANLGDEEYLCAHPEKRPVIVIDNFLHSPEGTIIYDRLASWAALLVSASVAHVVFLTNDVSFSKSLSKSLPDRVFRSVLLGDAAPQSAKAFVLNALTEDRPERGQKSSSPSDGSFTSTELARKNTPLLEELDASIAVLGGRLTDLEALATRIRSGEGPSLAVSQIVSASAAEINKLYLSPDYQHNDPKSPRKWSTEQAWYLITLLDAANTGSPHAPTNPSVNTSNSPEDVEPGSITYNSILLHPLFKSPSTGEESLQSLAHLDLITILTHPSGSGRPYAIRPGRPVYKAAFKKLLEDEVLKAKIELAVLNALVKIEEGYMRKWEEELAVLATCGGGKDAGKRMDYLGKKIGGSQERVDGYEKEMEGKKKVLKMRF
;
A
#
# COMPACT_ATOMS: atom_id res chain seq x y z
N VAL A 1 -0.11 -27.26 2.56
CA VAL A 1 0.22 -25.83 2.61
C VAL A 1 0.26 -25.40 4.06
N LEU A 2 1.33 -24.69 4.47
CA LEU A 2 1.44 -24.02 5.79
C LEU A 2 1.26 -22.52 5.56
N ILE A 3 0.33 -21.90 6.27
CA ILE A 3 0.10 -20.45 6.22
C ILE A 3 0.56 -19.86 7.55
N ILE A 4 1.42 -18.85 7.49
CA ILE A 4 1.91 -18.09 8.62
C ILE A 4 1.48 -16.64 8.39
N ASP A 5 0.54 -16.16 9.20
CA ASP A 5 0.09 -14.78 9.19
C ASP A 5 0.96 -13.95 10.15
N CYS A 6 1.61 -12.92 9.62
CA CYS A 6 2.50 -12.06 10.39
C CYS A 6 1.74 -11.09 11.30
N GLU A 7 0.50 -10.72 10.97
CA GLU A 7 -0.28 -9.74 11.71
C GLU A 7 -0.47 -10.11 13.19
N PRO A 8 -1.05 -11.28 13.55
CA PRO A 8 -1.22 -11.64 14.95
C PRO A 8 0.10 -11.87 15.71
N ILE A 9 1.20 -12.14 14.99
CA ILE A 9 2.53 -12.29 15.59
C ILE A 9 3.12 -10.93 15.98
N THR A 10 2.96 -9.93 15.12
CA THR A 10 3.50 -8.58 15.32
C THR A 10 2.64 -7.72 16.24
N GLU A 11 1.33 -7.95 16.28
CA GLU A 11 0.40 -7.28 17.19
C GLU A 11 0.41 -7.84 18.61
N ALA A 12 1.03 -8.99 18.81
CA ALA A 12 1.14 -9.61 20.12
C ALA A 12 1.99 -8.74 21.08
N HIS A 13 1.41 -8.33 22.19
CA HIS A 13 2.09 -7.50 23.17
C HIS A 13 2.98 -8.33 24.11
N GLY A 14 4.29 -8.19 23.94
CA GLY A 14 5.32 -8.82 24.78
C GLY A 14 5.80 -10.18 24.25
N ASP A 15 7.02 -10.54 24.62
CA ASP A 15 7.76 -11.69 24.10
C ASP A 15 7.00 -13.01 24.20
N THR A 16 6.33 -13.24 25.33
CA THR A 16 5.57 -14.48 25.59
C THR A 16 4.37 -14.62 24.66
N ALA A 17 3.66 -13.51 24.39
CA ALA A 17 2.51 -13.50 23.50
C ALA A 17 2.94 -13.71 22.04
N THR A 18 4.02 -13.06 21.60
CA THR A 18 4.61 -13.24 20.27
C THR A 18 5.04 -14.68 20.01
N ILE A 19 5.69 -15.32 21.01
CA ILE A 19 6.09 -16.73 20.93
C ILE A 19 4.86 -17.65 20.87
N ALA A 20 3.84 -17.38 21.70
CA ALA A 20 2.59 -18.16 21.71
C ALA A 20 1.84 -18.03 20.38
N ALA A 21 1.72 -16.81 19.82
CA ALA A 21 1.11 -16.57 18.51
C ALA A 21 1.86 -17.31 17.40
N THR A 22 3.19 -17.24 17.39
CA THR A 22 4.02 -17.99 16.43
C THR A 22 3.85 -19.50 16.55
N ALA A 23 3.87 -20.02 17.77
CA ALA A 23 3.69 -21.45 18.04
C ALA A 23 2.32 -21.93 17.55
N GLN A 24 1.28 -21.13 17.75
CA GLN A 24 -0.07 -21.42 17.27
C GLN A 24 -0.15 -21.46 15.76
N GLN A 25 0.45 -20.50 15.05
CA GLN A 25 0.46 -20.42 13.59
C GLN A 25 1.12 -21.64 12.93
N VAL A 26 2.23 -22.12 13.48
CA VAL A 26 2.94 -23.27 12.95
C VAL A 26 2.49 -24.62 13.55
N GLY A 27 1.50 -24.61 14.44
CA GLY A 27 1.02 -25.82 15.12
C GLY A 27 2.03 -26.41 16.11
N TYR A 28 3.02 -25.62 16.56
CA TYR A 28 4.01 -26.07 17.53
C TYR A 28 3.41 -26.11 18.93
N ARG A 29 3.47 -27.28 19.58
CA ARG A 29 3.08 -27.45 20.96
C ARG A 29 4.34 -27.72 21.79
N PRO A 30 4.81 -26.76 22.59
CA PRO A 30 5.98 -27.00 23.47
C PRO A 30 5.65 -28.05 24.51
N VAL A 31 6.26 -29.22 24.39
CA VAL A 31 6.15 -30.25 25.38
C VAL A 31 7.15 -29.91 26.52
N PHE A 32 6.68 -29.30 27.60
CA PHE A 32 7.35 -29.09 28.89
C PHE A 32 8.70 -28.37 28.99
N SER A 33 9.29 -27.90 27.91
CA SER A 33 10.67 -27.36 27.93
C SER A 33 10.78 -25.88 28.34
N TRP A 34 9.72 -25.09 28.19
CA TRP A 34 9.78 -23.64 28.44
C TRP A 34 9.67 -23.28 29.94
N MET A 35 9.01 -24.12 30.75
CA MET A 35 8.98 -23.92 32.23
C MET A 35 10.35 -24.04 32.86
N ASN A 36 11.21 -24.92 32.35
CA ASN A 36 12.60 -25.04 32.82
C ASN A 36 13.49 -23.86 32.43
N THR A 37 13.15 -23.19 31.30
CA THR A 37 13.88 -21.99 30.86
C THR A 37 13.49 -20.76 31.67
N ILE A 38 12.24 -20.68 32.14
CA ILE A 38 11.79 -19.61 33.04
C ILE A 38 12.40 -19.77 34.43
N SER A 39 12.55 -21.00 34.95
CA SER A 39 13.22 -21.24 36.22
C SER A 39 14.72 -20.92 36.18
N SER A 40 15.40 -21.21 35.06
CA SER A 40 16.81 -20.80 34.88
C SER A 40 17.00 -19.31 34.74
N LEU A 41 16.00 -18.60 34.21
CA LEU A 41 15.98 -17.13 34.15
C LEU A 41 15.70 -16.49 35.52
N ALA A 42 14.84 -17.10 36.32
CA ALA A 42 14.60 -16.71 37.72
C ALA A 42 15.85 -16.88 38.57
N ASP A 43 16.60 -17.96 38.37
CA ASP A 43 17.88 -18.20 39.02
C ASP A 43 18.97 -17.20 38.57
N LEU A 44 18.97 -16.77 37.32
CA LEU A 44 19.89 -15.74 36.83
C LEU A 44 19.53 -14.34 37.36
N ALA A 45 18.24 -14.05 37.51
CA ALA A 45 17.77 -12.81 38.11
C ALA A 45 18.05 -12.74 39.61
N ALA A 46 18.08 -13.89 40.31
CA ALA A 46 18.45 -13.99 41.72
C ALA A 46 19.95 -13.75 41.97
N GLN A 47 20.81 -13.86 40.97
CA GLN A 47 22.26 -13.60 41.09
C GLN A 47 22.67 -12.13 40.87
N GLY A 48 21.72 -11.19 40.79
CA GLY A 48 21.93 -9.75 41.14
C GLY A 48 23.00 -8.98 40.40
N THR A 49 23.32 -9.30 39.17
CA THR A 49 24.20 -8.44 38.35
C THR A 49 23.69 -8.32 36.92
N ILE A 50 23.51 -7.07 36.56
CA ILE A 50 23.34 -6.52 35.20
C ILE A 50 21.91 -6.18 34.87
N GLY A 51 21.58 -4.90 35.15
CA GLY A 51 20.52 -4.18 34.50
C GLY A 51 20.92 -3.87 33.05
N THR A 52 20.46 -4.67 32.11
CA THR A 52 20.39 -4.27 30.70
C THR A 52 19.21 -5.00 30.05
N SER A 53 18.34 -4.21 29.44
CA SER A 53 17.21 -4.66 28.62
C SER A 53 17.59 -5.54 27.42
N ALA A 54 18.89 -5.78 27.20
CA ALA A 54 19.43 -6.62 26.14
C ALA A 54 19.22 -8.13 26.35
N GLY A 55 19.01 -8.58 27.59
CA GLY A 55 18.87 -10.02 27.90
C GLY A 55 17.53 -10.64 27.52
N PHE A 56 16.45 -9.85 27.52
CA PHE A 56 15.10 -10.35 27.18
C PHE A 56 14.91 -10.50 25.67
N SER A 57 15.47 -9.62 24.87
CA SER A 57 15.40 -9.68 23.42
C SER A 57 16.12 -10.92 22.87
N GLN A 58 17.27 -11.29 23.42
CA GLN A 58 18.00 -12.49 23.00
C GLN A 58 17.21 -13.79 23.28
N THR A 59 16.49 -13.86 24.39
CA THR A 59 15.66 -15.05 24.74
C THR A 59 14.47 -15.19 23.79
N MET A 60 13.79 -14.12 23.42
CA MET A 60 12.68 -14.15 22.47
C MET A 60 13.15 -14.61 21.08
N GLU A 61 14.22 -14.03 20.57
CA GLU A 61 14.78 -14.39 19.25
C GLU A 61 15.23 -15.86 19.21
N LEU A 62 15.85 -16.37 20.27
CA LEU A 62 16.28 -17.77 20.34
C LEU A 62 15.09 -18.74 20.35
N GLN A 63 14.04 -18.44 21.11
CA GLN A 63 12.84 -19.27 21.16
C GLN A 63 12.10 -19.25 19.82
N PHE A 64 11.94 -18.06 19.21
CA PHE A 64 11.36 -17.89 17.90
C PHE A 64 12.13 -18.71 16.84
N SER A 65 13.45 -18.57 16.80
CA SER A 65 14.31 -19.33 15.89
C SER A 65 14.21 -20.85 16.10
N LYS A 66 14.08 -21.30 17.34
CA LYS A 66 13.91 -22.73 17.68
C LYS A 66 12.57 -23.28 17.20
N ILE A 67 11.49 -22.51 17.32
CA ILE A 67 10.17 -22.88 16.78
C ILE A 67 10.27 -23.04 15.26
N LEU A 68 10.84 -22.05 14.57
CA LEU A 68 11.02 -22.10 13.12
C LEU A 68 11.91 -23.27 12.67
N GLN A 69 13.00 -23.56 13.39
CA GLN A 69 13.89 -24.69 13.11
C GLN A 69 13.15 -26.03 13.24
N ASN A 70 12.37 -26.21 14.31
CA ASN A 70 11.57 -27.42 14.50
C ASN A 70 10.51 -27.57 13.41
N THR A 71 9.88 -26.46 13.01
CA THR A 71 8.94 -26.43 11.88
C THR A 71 9.62 -26.84 10.58
N GLY A 72 10.82 -26.31 10.29
CA GLY A 72 11.62 -26.71 9.13
C GLY A 72 11.97 -28.20 9.10
N THR A 73 12.31 -28.75 10.28
CA THR A 73 12.57 -30.20 10.42
C THR A 73 11.31 -31.04 10.14
N ALA A 74 10.16 -30.58 10.62
CA ALA A 74 8.87 -31.25 10.36
C ALA A 74 8.50 -31.19 8.87
N LEU A 75 8.68 -30.03 8.22
CA LEU A 75 8.45 -29.86 6.78
C LEU A 75 9.34 -30.76 5.92
N ARG A 76 10.63 -30.89 6.31
CA ARG A 76 11.55 -31.81 5.62
C ARG A 76 11.07 -33.26 5.74
N LYS A 77 10.59 -33.68 6.92
CA LYS A 77 10.02 -35.02 7.09
C LYS A 77 8.77 -35.24 6.24
N ILE A 78 7.90 -34.23 6.14
CA ILE A 78 6.70 -34.28 5.28
C ILE A 78 7.10 -34.38 3.81
N ALA A 79 8.08 -33.60 3.36
CA ALA A 79 8.55 -33.62 1.97
C ALA A 79 9.15 -34.98 1.56
N LEU A 80 9.71 -35.71 2.52
CA LEU A 80 10.33 -37.05 2.32
C LEU A 80 9.39 -38.21 2.67
N GLN A 81 8.18 -37.95 3.15
CA GLN A 81 7.26 -38.98 3.64
C GLN A 81 6.89 -39.99 2.55
N ASP A 82 6.67 -39.50 1.31
CA ASP A 82 6.26 -40.31 0.16
C ASP A 82 7.46 -40.75 -0.69
N ARG A 83 8.66 -40.82 -0.11
CA ARG A 83 9.85 -41.35 -0.79
C ARG A 83 9.76 -42.88 -0.85
N ASP A 84 9.52 -43.40 -2.03
CA ASP A 84 9.37 -44.83 -2.24
C ASP A 84 10.74 -45.48 -2.49
N ALA A 85 11.02 -46.60 -1.83
CA ALA A 85 12.26 -47.35 -2.02
C ALA A 85 12.41 -47.92 -3.46
N SER A 86 11.30 -47.95 -4.21
CA SER A 86 11.26 -48.39 -5.62
C SER A 86 11.55 -47.27 -6.62
N ASP A 87 11.64 -46.03 -6.21
CA ASP A 87 11.96 -44.90 -7.07
C ASP A 87 13.41 -45.01 -7.55
N LYS A 88 13.64 -44.71 -8.85
CA LYS A 88 14.99 -44.71 -9.46
C LYS A 88 15.98 -43.81 -8.71
N ASP A 89 15.45 -42.77 -8.07
CA ASP A 89 16.18 -41.73 -7.36
C ASP A 89 16.22 -41.96 -5.83
N ALA A 90 15.77 -43.15 -5.37
CA ALA A 90 15.74 -43.51 -3.96
C ALA A 90 17.11 -43.50 -3.26
N ASN A 91 18.20 -43.58 -4.00
CA ASN A 91 19.57 -43.59 -3.50
C ASN A 91 20.22 -42.20 -3.43
N LEU A 92 19.55 -41.13 -3.91
CA LEU A 92 20.06 -39.77 -3.83
C LEU A 92 20.06 -39.23 -2.41
N GLY A 93 20.90 -38.27 -2.11
CA GLY A 93 20.81 -37.50 -0.86
C GLY A 93 19.46 -36.79 -0.75
N ASP A 94 19.02 -36.49 0.46
CA ASP A 94 17.70 -35.87 0.68
C ASP A 94 17.51 -34.56 -0.11
N GLU A 95 18.55 -33.73 -0.20
CA GLU A 95 18.51 -32.46 -0.94
C GLU A 95 18.45 -32.70 -2.45
N GLU A 96 19.23 -33.64 -2.95
CA GLU A 96 19.24 -33.99 -4.36
C GLU A 96 17.90 -34.61 -4.79
N TYR A 97 17.34 -35.49 -3.93
CA TYR A 97 16.01 -36.06 -4.13
C TYR A 97 14.93 -34.98 -4.20
N LEU A 98 14.93 -34.05 -3.26
CA LEU A 98 13.96 -32.95 -3.26
C LEU A 98 14.21 -31.95 -4.41
N CYS A 99 15.43 -31.82 -4.90
CA CYS A 99 15.71 -31.04 -6.11
C CYS A 99 15.11 -31.71 -7.37
N ALA A 100 15.19 -33.03 -7.48
CA ALA A 100 14.62 -33.79 -8.58
C ALA A 100 13.06 -33.81 -8.53
N HIS A 101 12.48 -33.76 -7.35
CA HIS A 101 11.05 -33.86 -7.10
C HIS A 101 10.45 -32.57 -6.47
N PRO A 102 10.38 -31.46 -7.21
CA PRO A 102 9.84 -30.20 -6.67
C PRO A 102 8.37 -30.29 -6.26
N GLU A 103 7.59 -31.20 -6.85
CA GLU A 103 6.18 -31.44 -6.56
C GLU A 103 5.94 -32.03 -5.15
N LYS A 104 6.94 -32.68 -4.55
CA LYS A 104 6.87 -33.21 -3.20
C LYS A 104 7.16 -32.19 -2.12
N ARG A 105 7.66 -31.00 -2.48
CA ARG A 105 7.98 -29.94 -1.53
C ARG A 105 6.71 -29.26 -1.03
N PRO A 106 6.53 -29.15 0.28
CA PRO A 106 5.42 -28.39 0.85
C PRO A 106 5.51 -26.90 0.47
N VAL A 107 4.36 -26.26 0.41
CA VAL A 107 4.25 -24.82 0.16
C VAL A 107 4.02 -24.10 1.48
N ILE A 108 4.80 -23.06 1.73
CA ILE A 108 4.65 -22.14 2.86
C ILE A 108 4.19 -20.79 2.31
N VAL A 109 3.15 -20.23 2.89
CA VAL A 109 2.66 -18.89 2.60
C VAL A 109 2.91 -18.04 3.84
N ILE A 110 3.69 -16.97 3.68
CA ILE A 110 3.92 -15.95 4.73
C ILE A 110 3.09 -14.75 4.33
N ASP A 111 1.98 -14.60 5.04
CA ASP A 111 0.99 -13.55 4.79
C ASP A 111 1.26 -12.30 5.64
N ASN A 112 0.75 -11.16 5.21
CA ASN A 112 0.94 -9.85 5.84
C ASN A 112 2.41 -9.51 6.14
N PHE A 113 3.33 -9.93 5.26
CA PHE A 113 4.75 -9.66 5.40
C PHE A 113 5.03 -8.16 5.29
N LEU A 114 5.75 -7.59 6.26
CA LEU A 114 6.05 -6.15 6.39
C LEU A 114 4.82 -5.25 6.61
N HIS A 115 3.74 -5.80 7.15
CA HIS A 115 2.53 -5.02 7.41
C HIS A 115 2.73 -3.97 8.51
N SER A 116 3.60 -4.22 9.49
CA SER A 116 3.90 -3.32 10.60
C SER A 116 5.39 -2.97 10.70
N PRO A 117 5.76 -1.70 10.93
CA PRO A 117 7.16 -1.30 11.10
C PRO A 117 7.79 -1.85 12.39
N GLU A 118 6.99 -2.23 13.37
CA GLU A 118 7.48 -2.75 14.68
C GLU A 118 8.00 -4.21 14.60
N GLY A 119 7.63 -4.95 13.56
CA GLY A 119 7.95 -6.37 13.37
C GLY A 119 9.29 -6.66 12.70
N THR A 120 10.22 -5.72 12.56
CA THR A 120 11.45 -5.89 11.76
C THR A 120 12.27 -7.12 12.13
N ILE A 121 12.44 -7.41 13.40
CA ILE A 121 13.18 -8.60 13.87
C ILE A 121 12.49 -9.90 13.45
N ILE A 122 11.17 -9.95 13.57
CA ILE A 122 10.34 -11.11 13.20
C ILE A 122 10.44 -11.35 11.69
N TYR A 123 10.29 -10.30 10.88
CA TYR A 123 10.40 -10.39 9.43
C TYR A 123 11.79 -10.81 8.95
N ASP A 124 12.85 -10.27 9.53
CA ASP A 124 14.24 -10.67 9.22
C ASP A 124 14.48 -12.16 9.56
N ARG A 125 13.93 -12.65 10.67
CA ARG A 125 14.04 -14.07 11.07
C ARG A 125 13.22 -14.98 10.15
N LEU A 126 11.99 -14.61 9.81
CA LEU A 126 11.16 -15.36 8.86
C LEU A 126 11.80 -15.40 7.46
N ALA A 127 12.32 -14.28 6.99
CA ALA A 127 13.01 -14.23 5.70
C ALA A 127 14.27 -15.11 5.68
N SER A 128 15.09 -15.06 6.74
CA SER A 128 16.29 -15.89 6.87
C SER A 128 15.94 -17.38 6.95
N TRP A 129 14.89 -17.75 7.68
CA TRP A 129 14.40 -19.11 7.77
C TRP A 129 13.86 -19.61 6.41
N ALA A 130 13.07 -18.80 5.73
CA ALA A 130 12.58 -19.09 4.37
C ALA A 130 13.75 -19.32 3.41
N ALA A 131 14.80 -18.48 3.50
CA ALA A 131 16.01 -18.61 2.72
C ALA A 131 16.69 -19.99 2.92
N LEU A 132 16.81 -20.45 4.16
CA LEU A 132 17.37 -21.76 4.48
C LEU A 132 16.54 -22.88 3.87
N LEU A 133 15.21 -22.84 4.00
CA LEU A 133 14.33 -23.88 3.43
C LEU A 133 14.38 -23.94 1.91
N VAL A 134 14.41 -22.79 1.25
CA VAL A 134 14.51 -22.72 -0.23
C VAL A 134 15.90 -23.18 -0.68
N SER A 135 16.96 -22.81 0.03
CA SER A 135 18.33 -23.21 -0.31
C SER A 135 18.55 -24.72 -0.15
N ALA A 136 17.97 -25.33 0.89
CA ALA A 136 17.98 -26.76 1.11
C ALA A 136 16.91 -27.53 0.29
N SER A 137 16.20 -26.86 -0.59
CA SER A 137 15.14 -27.44 -1.43
C SER A 137 14.01 -28.14 -0.66
N VAL A 138 13.79 -27.73 0.60
CA VAL A 138 12.80 -28.35 1.50
C VAL A 138 11.37 -27.89 1.21
N ALA A 139 11.18 -26.64 0.83
CA ALA A 139 9.86 -26.06 0.62
C ALA A 139 9.85 -24.98 -0.47
N HIS A 140 8.66 -24.73 -1.03
CA HIS A 140 8.38 -23.53 -1.79
C HIS A 140 7.84 -22.44 -0.84
N VAL A 141 8.35 -21.22 -0.93
CA VAL A 141 7.92 -20.12 -0.07
C VAL A 141 7.31 -19.01 -0.90
N VAL A 142 6.14 -18.53 -0.48
CA VAL A 142 5.41 -17.42 -1.07
C VAL A 142 5.24 -16.35 0.00
N PHE A 143 5.71 -15.14 -0.27
CA PHE A 143 5.46 -13.97 0.56
C PHE A 143 4.32 -13.17 -0.01
N LEU A 144 3.32 -12.86 0.80
CA LEU A 144 2.24 -11.94 0.46
C LEU A 144 2.47 -10.63 1.22
N THR A 145 2.53 -9.54 0.52
CA THR A 145 2.79 -8.22 1.11
C THR A 145 2.13 -7.12 0.31
N ASN A 146 1.68 -6.08 1.00
CA ASN A 146 1.23 -4.82 0.42
C ASN A 146 2.34 -3.75 0.42
N ASP A 147 3.50 -4.03 1.04
CA ASP A 147 4.61 -3.08 1.13
C ASP A 147 5.47 -3.14 -0.13
N VAL A 148 5.68 -1.97 -0.74
CA VAL A 148 6.53 -1.81 -1.94
C VAL A 148 8.02 -2.02 -1.63
N SER A 149 8.44 -1.88 -0.38
CA SER A 149 9.84 -2.01 0.05
C SER A 149 10.28 -3.46 0.28
N PHE A 150 9.41 -4.45 0.04
CA PHE A 150 9.67 -5.88 0.27
C PHE A 150 10.99 -6.38 -0.34
N SER A 151 11.37 -5.87 -1.51
CA SER A 151 12.56 -6.31 -2.23
C SER A 151 13.84 -6.03 -1.44
N LYS A 152 13.90 -4.90 -0.71
CA LYS A 152 15.04 -4.51 0.13
C LYS A 152 15.22 -5.46 1.32
N SER A 153 14.13 -5.80 1.98
CA SER A 153 14.13 -6.70 3.15
C SER A 153 14.49 -8.14 2.73
N LEU A 154 13.88 -8.63 1.66
CA LEU A 154 14.15 -9.99 1.17
C LEU A 154 15.55 -10.13 0.54
N SER A 155 16.05 -9.13 -0.18
CA SER A 155 17.40 -9.15 -0.76
C SER A 155 18.51 -9.22 0.29
N LYS A 156 18.26 -8.67 1.49
CA LYS A 156 19.19 -8.78 2.62
C LYS A 156 19.36 -10.24 3.08
N SER A 157 18.27 -11.00 3.10
CA SER A 157 18.27 -12.41 3.56
C SER A 157 18.58 -13.41 2.45
N LEU A 158 18.36 -13.05 1.20
CA LEU A 158 18.51 -13.90 0.01
C LEU A 158 19.30 -13.17 -1.10
N PRO A 159 20.59 -12.82 -0.88
CA PRO A 159 21.35 -12.00 -1.81
C PRO A 159 21.57 -12.69 -3.18
N ASP A 160 21.65 -14.02 -3.21
CA ASP A 160 21.98 -14.81 -4.41
C ASP A 160 20.74 -15.42 -5.10
N ARG A 161 19.53 -15.08 -4.67
CA ARG A 161 18.30 -15.67 -5.23
C ARG A 161 17.47 -14.63 -5.95
N VAL A 162 16.96 -15.03 -7.11
CA VAL A 162 16.02 -14.23 -7.88
C VAL A 162 14.60 -14.53 -7.40
N PHE A 163 13.90 -13.50 -6.91
CA PHE A 163 12.49 -13.60 -6.59
C PHE A 163 11.66 -13.44 -7.85
N ARG A 164 10.66 -14.29 -7.99
CA ARG A 164 9.59 -14.03 -8.94
C ARG A 164 8.55 -13.15 -8.25
N SER A 165 8.52 -11.88 -8.58
CA SER A 165 7.47 -10.97 -8.13
C SER A 165 6.24 -11.12 -9.02
N VAL A 166 5.07 -11.27 -8.38
CA VAL A 166 3.77 -11.28 -9.05
C VAL A 166 2.93 -10.18 -8.44
N LEU A 167 2.68 -9.15 -9.23
CA LEU A 167 1.77 -8.06 -8.82
C LEU A 167 0.34 -8.50 -9.10
N LEU A 168 -0.46 -8.64 -8.05
CA LEU A 168 -1.89 -8.88 -8.16
C LEU A 168 -2.59 -7.52 -8.29
N GLY A 169 -2.99 -7.19 -9.50
CA GLY A 169 -3.78 -6.00 -9.79
C GLY A 169 -5.28 -6.24 -9.57
N ASP A 170 -6.05 -5.19 -9.83
CA ASP A 170 -7.51 -5.27 -9.81
C ASP A 170 -8.00 -6.24 -10.91
N ALA A 171 -9.13 -6.90 -10.67
CA ALA A 171 -9.70 -7.87 -11.61
C ALA A 171 -10.09 -7.20 -12.94
N ALA A 172 -9.87 -7.90 -14.04
CA ALA A 172 -10.34 -7.45 -15.34
C ALA A 172 -11.88 -7.30 -15.34
N PRO A 173 -12.47 -6.41 -16.13
CA PRO A 173 -13.91 -6.13 -16.14
C PRO A 173 -14.78 -7.39 -16.29
N GLN A 174 -14.35 -8.34 -17.13
CA GLN A 174 -15.06 -9.61 -17.33
C GLN A 174 -15.02 -10.49 -16.08
N SER A 175 -13.87 -10.59 -15.41
CA SER A 175 -13.70 -11.34 -14.17
C SER A 175 -14.46 -10.69 -13.02
N ALA A 176 -14.45 -9.35 -12.93
CA ALA A 176 -15.20 -8.57 -11.96
C ALA A 176 -16.73 -8.83 -12.11
N LYS A 177 -17.23 -8.82 -13.35
CA LYS A 177 -18.62 -9.13 -13.65
C LYS A 177 -18.98 -10.56 -13.26
N ALA A 178 -18.16 -11.54 -13.64
CA ALA A 178 -18.37 -12.93 -13.28
C ALA A 178 -18.37 -13.12 -11.76
N PHE A 179 -17.48 -12.46 -11.04
CA PHE A 179 -17.42 -12.49 -9.58
C PHE A 179 -18.73 -11.98 -8.94
N VAL A 180 -19.21 -10.81 -9.36
CA VAL A 180 -20.45 -10.24 -8.80
C VAL A 180 -21.66 -11.13 -9.13
N LEU A 181 -21.76 -11.64 -10.36
CA LEU A 181 -22.83 -12.54 -10.76
C LEU A 181 -22.82 -13.85 -9.94
N ASN A 182 -21.65 -14.44 -9.75
CA ASN A 182 -21.51 -15.64 -8.92
C ASN A 182 -21.91 -15.34 -7.45
N ALA A 183 -21.42 -14.25 -6.89
CA ALA A 183 -21.77 -13.83 -5.54
C ALA A 183 -23.29 -13.59 -5.37
N LEU A 184 -23.98 -13.14 -6.40
CA LEU A 184 -25.44 -12.96 -6.37
C LEU A 184 -26.20 -14.28 -6.50
N THR A 185 -25.57 -15.33 -7.05
CA THR A 185 -26.22 -16.63 -7.29
C THR A 185 -25.97 -17.66 -6.18
N GLU A 186 -24.81 -17.61 -5.51
CA GLU A 186 -24.37 -18.59 -4.50
C GLU A 186 -25.22 -18.61 -3.22
N ASP A 187 -25.87 -17.52 -2.83
CA ASP A 187 -26.67 -17.40 -1.62
C ASP A 187 -28.17 -17.57 -1.82
N ARG A 188 -28.59 -18.38 -2.78
CA ARG A 188 -30.00 -18.82 -2.80
C ARG A 188 -30.11 -20.06 -1.92
N PRO A 189 -30.50 -19.94 -0.63
CA PRO A 189 -30.72 -21.11 0.18
C PRO A 189 -31.81 -21.93 -0.54
N GLU A 190 -31.51 -23.19 -0.85
CA GLU A 190 -32.52 -24.18 -1.24
C GLU A 190 -33.54 -24.29 -0.10
N ARG A 191 -34.50 -23.36 -0.07
CA ARG A 191 -35.69 -23.49 0.75
C ARG A 191 -36.43 -24.68 0.21
N GLY A 192 -36.27 -25.79 0.93
CA GLY A 192 -36.88 -27.07 0.78
C GLY A 192 -38.16 -27.12 -0.08
N GLN A 193 -37.99 -27.69 -1.27
CA GLN A 193 -39.04 -28.40 -1.94
C GLN A 193 -38.51 -29.79 -2.31
N LYS A 194 -38.73 -30.72 -1.36
CA LYS A 194 -38.88 -32.11 -1.73
C LYS A 194 -40.17 -32.20 -2.53
N SER A 195 -40.10 -32.46 -3.82
CA SER A 195 -40.99 -33.37 -4.49
C SER A 195 -40.74 -33.44 -5.99
N SER A 196 -40.53 -34.65 -6.45
CA SER A 196 -40.97 -35.29 -7.66
C SER A 196 -40.45 -34.81 -9.03
N SER A 197 -39.71 -35.75 -9.62
CA SER A 197 -39.56 -36.11 -11.03
C SER A 197 -38.71 -35.24 -11.95
N PRO A 198 -37.85 -35.88 -12.74
CA PRO A 198 -36.94 -35.23 -13.69
C PRO A 198 -37.73 -34.94 -14.97
N SER A 199 -37.99 -33.69 -15.26
CA SER A 199 -38.34 -33.25 -16.60
C SER A 199 -37.48 -32.06 -16.97
N ASP A 200 -36.73 -32.25 -18.01
CA ASP A 200 -36.02 -31.31 -18.85
C ASP A 200 -36.33 -29.83 -18.63
N GLY A 201 -35.29 -29.07 -18.25
CA GLY A 201 -35.34 -27.62 -18.16
C GLY A 201 -34.14 -27.09 -17.43
N SER A 202 -32.92 -27.32 -17.94
CA SER A 202 -31.75 -26.57 -17.51
C SER A 202 -32.00 -25.09 -17.82
N PHE A 203 -32.43 -24.34 -16.80
CA PHE A 203 -32.43 -22.88 -16.86
C PHE A 203 -30.97 -22.41 -16.94
N THR A 204 -30.50 -22.33 -18.17
CA THR A 204 -29.18 -21.78 -18.48
C THR A 204 -29.17 -20.31 -18.12
N SER A 205 -28.05 -19.86 -17.54
CA SER A 205 -27.70 -18.45 -17.26
C SER A 205 -28.03 -17.48 -18.39
N THR A 206 -28.31 -17.97 -19.59
CA THR A 206 -28.73 -17.25 -20.80
C THR A 206 -30.18 -16.76 -20.77
N GLU A 207 -31.11 -17.38 -20.02
CA GLU A 207 -32.51 -16.95 -19.94
C GLU A 207 -32.73 -15.84 -18.88
N LEU A 208 -31.98 -15.85 -17.80
CA LEU A 208 -31.90 -14.71 -16.86
C LEU A 208 -31.35 -13.46 -17.54
N ALA A 209 -30.41 -13.62 -18.46
CA ALA A 209 -29.82 -12.53 -19.23
C ALA A 209 -30.79 -11.82 -20.18
N ARG A 210 -31.76 -12.56 -20.75
CA ARG A 210 -32.71 -11.95 -21.72
C ARG A 210 -33.84 -11.14 -21.09
N LYS A 211 -34.23 -11.40 -19.84
CA LYS A 211 -35.31 -10.64 -19.16
C LYS A 211 -34.84 -9.41 -18.38
N ASN A 212 -33.55 -9.27 -18.09
CA ASN A 212 -33.00 -8.21 -17.24
C ASN A 212 -31.89 -7.39 -17.92
N THR A 213 -31.97 -7.21 -19.25
CA THR A 213 -30.99 -6.41 -20.01
C THR A 213 -30.67 -5.04 -19.37
N PRO A 214 -31.65 -4.22 -18.94
CA PRO A 214 -31.37 -2.93 -18.30
C PRO A 214 -30.65 -3.07 -16.95
N LEU A 215 -30.97 -4.08 -16.16
CA LEU A 215 -30.29 -4.32 -14.89
C LEU A 215 -28.84 -4.77 -15.08
N LEU A 216 -28.56 -5.54 -16.13
CA LEU A 216 -27.20 -5.97 -16.48
C LEU A 216 -26.35 -4.83 -17.00
N GLU A 217 -26.93 -3.93 -17.81
CA GLU A 217 -26.24 -2.69 -18.27
C GLU A 217 -25.93 -1.78 -17.08
N GLU A 218 -26.87 -1.61 -16.16
CA GLU A 218 -26.67 -0.82 -14.94
C GLU A 218 -25.60 -1.45 -14.04
N LEU A 219 -25.55 -2.79 -13.95
CA LEU A 219 -24.51 -3.53 -13.24
C LEU A 219 -23.15 -3.34 -13.90
N ASP A 220 -23.07 -3.41 -15.22
CA ASP A 220 -21.81 -3.20 -15.97
C ASP A 220 -21.30 -1.76 -15.77
N ALA A 221 -22.16 -0.76 -15.82
CA ALA A 221 -21.83 0.62 -15.52
C ALA A 221 -21.34 0.78 -14.06
N SER A 222 -21.99 0.09 -13.13
CA SER A 222 -21.62 0.08 -11.72
C SER A 222 -20.23 -0.52 -11.48
N ILE A 223 -19.93 -1.65 -12.12
CA ILE A 223 -18.63 -2.31 -12.06
C ILE A 223 -17.56 -1.43 -12.69
N ALA A 224 -17.86 -0.73 -13.79
CA ALA A 224 -16.91 0.17 -14.43
C ALA A 224 -16.49 1.34 -13.51
N VAL A 225 -17.40 1.84 -12.66
CA VAL A 225 -17.09 2.90 -11.68
C VAL A 225 -16.26 2.36 -10.52
N LEU A 226 -16.58 1.17 -9.98
CA LEU A 226 -15.86 0.56 -8.86
C LEU A 226 -14.51 -0.04 -9.28
N GLY A 227 -14.38 -0.42 -10.55
CA GLY A 227 -13.24 -1.16 -11.05
C GLY A 227 -13.21 -2.62 -10.59
N GLY A 228 -12.01 -3.21 -10.56
CA GLY A 228 -11.83 -4.65 -10.29
C GLY A 228 -11.45 -5.00 -8.85
N ARG A 229 -11.53 -4.10 -7.89
CA ARG A 229 -11.17 -4.36 -6.50
C ARG A 229 -12.21 -5.29 -5.86
N LEU A 230 -11.79 -6.48 -5.45
CA LEU A 230 -12.71 -7.52 -4.95
C LEU A 230 -13.53 -7.06 -3.74
N THR A 231 -12.92 -6.32 -2.81
CA THR A 231 -13.62 -5.78 -1.63
C THR A 231 -14.77 -4.83 -1.99
N ASP A 232 -14.58 -4.00 -3.01
CA ASP A 232 -15.61 -3.06 -3.46
C ASP A 232 -16.71 -3.79 -4.24
N LEU A 233 -16.34 -4.82 -5.01
CA LEU A 233 -17.30 -5.68 -5.72
C LEU A 233 -18.13 -6.55 -4.74
N GLU A 234 -17.52 -7.03 -3.67
CA GLU A 234 -18.23 -7.77 -2.61
C GLU A 234 -19.21 -6.86 -1.86
N ALA A 235 -18.79 -5.62 -1.55
CA ALA A 235 -19.69 -4.62 -0.98
C ALA A 235 -20.87 -4.32 -1.90
N LEU A 236 -20.62 -4.20 -3.22
CA LEU A 236 -21.67 -4.04 -4.22
C LEU A 236 -22.64 -5.24 -4.22
N ALA A 237 -22.10 -6.46 -4.30
CA ALA A 237 -22.91 -7.68 -4.31
C ALA A 237 -23.76 -7.81 -3.03
N THR A 238 -23.20 -7.48 -1.88
CA THR A 238 -23.90 -7.52 -0.59
C THR A 238 -25.06 -6.51 -0.53
N ARG A 239 -24.88 -5.30 -1.04
CA ARG A 239 -25.93 -4.27 -1.11
C ARG A 239 -27.03 -4.65 -2.10
N ILE A 240 -26.68 -5.19 -3.26
CA ILE A 240 -27.67 -5.68 -4.22
C ILE A 240 -28.48 -6.84 -3.62
N ARG A 241 -27.83 -7.75 -2.89
CA ARG A 241 -28.53 -8.83 -2.14
C ARG A 241 -29.49 -8.30 -1.09
N SER A 242 -29.18 -7.16 -0.46
CA SER A 242 -30.10 -6.50 0.49
C SER A 242 -31.28 -5.78 -0.18
N GLY A 243 -31.34 -5.77 -1.52
CA GLY A 243 -32.45 -5.20 -2.30
C GLY A 243 -32.19 -3.79 -2.85
N GLU A 244 -30.95 -3.28 -2.72
CA GLU A 244 -30.58 -1.98 -3.32
C GLU A 244 -30.36 -2.13 -4.83
N GLY A 245 -30.74 -1.11 -5.62
CA GLY A 245 -30.38 -1.06 -7.04
C GLY A 245 -28.87 -0.84 -7.22
N PRO A 246 -28.25 -1.38 -8.30
CA PRO A 246 -26.81 -1.27 -8.53
C PRO A 246 -26.28 0.17 -8.51
N SER A 247 -26.96 1.08 -9.16
CA SER A 247 -26.61 2.50 -9.24
C SER A 247 -26.62 3.20 -7.87
N LEU A 248 -27.65 2.91 -7.04
CA LEU A 248 -27.73 3.42 -5.67
C LEU A 248 -26.60 2.86 -4.80
N ALA A 249 -26.36 1.55 -4.89
CA ALA A 249 -25.31 0.86 -4.14
C ALA A 249 -23.93 1.47 -4.44
N VAL A 250 -23.61 1.70 -5.72
CA VAL A 250 -22.36 2.36 -6.13
C VAL A 250 -22.27 3.78 -5.61
N SER A 251 -23.33 4.57 -5.72
CA SER A 251 -23.35 5.94 -5.20
C SER A 251 -23.05 6.00 -3.71
N GLN A 252 -23.55 5.03 -2.94
CA GLN A 252 -23.28 4.93 -1.50
C GLN A 252 -21.85 4.49 -1.22
N ILE A 253 -21.30 3.51 -1.99
CA ILE A 253 -19.89 3.07 -1.86
C ILE A 253 -18.95 4.24 -2.16
N VAL A 254 -19.18 4.97 -3.25
CA VAL A 254 -18.40 6.16 -3.61
C VAL A 254 -18.50 7.23 -2.53
N SER A 255 -19.69 7.44 -1.95
CA SER A 255 -19.91 8.41 -0.85
C SER A 255 -19.16 8.01 0.41
N ALA A 256 -19.19 6.73 0.77
CA ALA A 256 -18.45 6.19 1.91
C ALA A 256 -16.95 6.35 1.71
N SER A 257 -16.44 6.01 0.51
CA SER A 257 -15.02 6.19 0.16
C SER A 257 -14.60 7.67 0.18
N ALA A 258 -15.44 8.59 -0.30
CA ALA A 258 -15.17 10.02 -0.23
C ALA A 258 -15.13 10.52 1.22
N ALA A 259 -16.05 10.06 2.07
CA ALA A 259 -16.05 10.39 3.49
C ALA A 259 -14.82 9.84 4.23
N GLU A 260 -14.41 8.61 3.90
CA GLU A 260 -13.20 7.99 4.41
C GLU A 260 -11.95 8.80 4.02
N ILE A 261 -11.81 9.17 2.76
CA ILE A 261 -10.70 9.99 2.27
C ILE A 261 -10.67 11.34 3.00
N ASN A 262 -11.82 12.00 3.14
CA ASN A 262 -11.89 13.27 3.86
C ASN A 262 -11.45 13.13 5.32
N LYS A 263 -11.89 12.08 6.00
CA LYS A 263 -11.54 11.81 7.39
C LYS A 263 -10.05 11.48 7.57
N LEU A 264 -9.51 10.54 6.76
CA LEU A 264 -8.16 10.00 6.96
C LEU A 264 -7.06 10.94 6.45
N TYR A 265 -7.28 11.62 5.32
CA TYR A 265 -6.21 12.34 4.63
C TYR A 265 -6.37 13.86 4.68
N LEU A 266 -7.61 14.37 4.73
CA LEU A 266 -7.89 15.80 4.62
C LEU A 266 -8.25 16.45 5.94
N SER A 267 -8.66 15.68 6.97
CA SER A 267 -8.94 16.24 8.29
C SER A 267 -7.65 16.50 9.06
N PRO A 268 -7.46 17.72 9.61
CA PRO A 268 -6.30 18.04 10.44
C PRO A 268 -6.34 17.32 11.80
N ASP A 269 -7.55 17.01 12.30
CA ASP A 269 -7.78 16.46 13.63
C ASP A 269 -7.62 14.93 13.70
N TYR A 270 -7.53 14.27 12.55
CA TYR A 270 -7.27 12.84 12.50
C TYR A 270 -5.76 12.62 12.70
N GLN A 271 -5.33 12.74 13.94
CA GLN A 271 -4.05 12.19 14.37
C GLN A 271 -4.22 10.67 14.39
N HIS A 272 -3.41 9.97 13.60
CA HIS A 272 -3.15 8.56 13.87
C HIS A 272 -2.78 8.52 15.36
N ASN A 273 -3.59 7.85 16.19
CA ASN A 273 -3.43 7.81 17.65
C ASN A 273 -2.14 7.11 18.12
N ASP A 274 -1.20 6.91 17.23
CA ASP A 274 0.11 6.38 17.56
C ASP A 274 1.14 7.52 17.69
N PRO A 275 1.49 7.91 18.93
CA PRO A 275 2.50 8.95 19.16
C PRO A 275 3.89 8.56 18.60
N LYS A 276 4.10 7.29 18.24
CA LYS A 276 5.36 6.78 17.69
C LYS A 276 5.49 6.92 16.17
N SER A 277 4.38 7.16 15.46
CA SER A 277 4.37 7.31 14.01
C SER A 277 3.69 8.60 13.58
N PRO A 278 4.38 9.75 13.62
CA PRO A 278 3.81 11.03 13.20
C PRO A 278 3.46 11.00 11.71
N ARG A 279 2.33 11.60 11.37
CA ARG A 279 1.87 11.81 10.00
C ARG A 279 2.99 12.47 9.16
N LYS A 280 3.42 11.80 8.08
CA LYS A 280 4.53 12.26 7.23
C LYS A 280 4.09 13.08 6.01
N TRP A 281 2.80 13.34 5.86
CA TRP A 281 2.25 14.17 4.77
C TRP A 281 1.39 15.30 5.35
N SER A 282 1.18 16.34 4.54
CA SER A 282 0.26 17.42 4.87
C SER A 282 -1.08 17.27 4.13
N THR A 283 -2.13 17.90 4.64
CA THR A 283 -3.44 17.95 3.99
C THR A 283 -3.34 18.58 2.59
N GLU A 284 -2.49 19.59 2.43
CA GLU A 284 -2.24 20.30 1.19
C GLU A 284 -1.61 19.39 0.14
N GLN A 285 -0.66 18.52 0.56
CA GLN A 285 -0.04 17.53 -0.32
C GLN A 285 -1.06 16.49 -0.80
N ALA A 286 -1.87 15.95 0.11
CA ALA A 286 -2.91 14.99 -0.24
C ALA A 286 -3.95 15.59 -1.19
N TRP A 287 -4.41 16.82 -0.92
CA TRP A 287 -5.36 17.52 -1.78
C TRP A 287 -4.80 17.80 -3.17
N TYR A 288 -3.55 18.25 -3.24
CA TYR A 288 -2.89 18.49 -4.51
C TYR A 288 -2.84 17.23 -5.38
N LEU A 289 -2.51 16.08 -4.79
CA LEU A 289 -2.53 14.80 -5.49
C LEU A 289 -3.93 14.42 -5.97
N ILE A 290 -4.96 14.60 -5.13
CA ILE A 290 -6.34 14.33 -5.48
C ILE A 290 -6.77 15.18 -6.69
N THR A 291 -6.45 16.48 -6.69
CA THR A 291 -6.81 17.38 -7.79
C THR A 291 -6.10 17.01 -9.09
N LEU A 292 -4.82 16.64 -9.03
CA LEU A 292 -4.07 16.23 -10.22
C LEU A 292 -4.57 14.90 -10.79
N LEU A 293 -4.86 13.92 -9.92
CA LEU A 293 -5.35 12.59 -10.34
C LEU A 293 -6.74 12.69 -10.97
N ASP A 294 -7.61 13.55 -10.45
CA ASP A 294 -8.91 13.83 -11.10
C ASP A 294 -8.73 14.51 -12.44
N ALA A 295 -7.86 15.53 -12.54
CA ALA A 295 -7.55 16.21 -13.79
C ALA A 295 -6.97 15.25 -14.85
N ALA A 296 -6.08 14.32 -14.45
CA ALA A 296 -5.52 13.30 -15.34
C ALA A 296 -6.59 12.30 -15.82
N ASN A 297 -7.59 12.03 -14.97
CA ASN A 297 -8.68 11.13 -15.29
C ASN A 297 -9.72 11.77 -16.23
N THR A 298 -9.93 13.09 -16.14
CA THR A 298 -10.92 13.85 -16.95
C THR A 298 -10.34 14.39 -18.25
N GLY A 299 -9.04 14.22 -18.51
CA GLY A 299 -8.37 14.77 -19.70
C GLY A 299 -8.37 16.31 -19.74
N SER A 300 -8.50 16.96 -18.58
CA SER A 300 -8.54 18.42 -18.48
C SER A 300 -7.20 19.04 -18.87
N PRO A 301 -7.18 20.18 -19.59
CA PRO A 301 -5.95 20.87 -20.00
C PRO A 301 -5.09 21.39 -18.84
N HIS A 302 -5.55 21.27 -17.59
CA HIS A 302 -4.81 21.57 -16.38
C HIS A 302 -3.97 20.38 -15.85
N ALA A 303 -4.04 19.21 -16.50
CA ALA A 303 -3.04 18.18 -16.25
C ALA A 303 -1.67 18.77 -16.62
N PRO A 304 -0.64 18.72 -15.73
CA PRO A 304 0.66 19.28 -16.02
C PRO A 304 1.32 18.50 -17.16
N THR A 305 0.99 18.89 -18.39
CA THR A 305 1.80 18.56 -19.55
C THR A 305 3.03 19.42 -19.45
N ASN A 306 4.18 18.83 -19.12
CA ASN A 306 5.45 19.53 -19.15
C ASN A 306 5.68 20.15 -20.54
N PRO A 307 5.64 21.49 -20.68
CA PRO A 307 6.16 22.12 -21.87
C PRO A 307 7.69 22.12 -21.73
N SER A 308 8.38 21.37 -22.59
CA SER A 308 9.82 21.38 -22.74
C SER A 308 10.65 20.48 -21.81
N VAL A 309 10.55 19.17 -22.01
CA VAL A 309 11.76 18.34 -22.05
C VAL A 309 11.65 17.50 -23.33
N ASN A 310 12.35 17.95 -24.37
CA ASN A 310 12.71 17.15 -25.52
C ASN A 310 13.70 16.07 -25.05
N THR A 311 13.19 15.02 -24.44
CA THR A 311 13.87 13.75 -24.27
C THR A 311 13.04 12.73 -25.01
N SER A 312 13.67 12.08 -25.93
CA SER A 312 13.23 11.00 -26.83
C SER A 312 12.82 9.71 -26.10
N ASN A 313 12.03 9.83 -25.05
CA ASN A 313 11.34 8.74 -24.41
C ASN A 313 9.85 9.07 -24.54
N SER A 314 9.22 8.33 -25.42
CA SER A 314 7.83 8.47 -25.82
C SER A 314 6.88 8.53 -24.61
N PRO A 315 5.85 9.42 -24.65
CA PRO A 315 4.79 9.46 -23.65
C PRO A 315 3.87 8.21 -23.69
N GLU A 316 4.27 7.16 -24.38
CA GLU A 316 3.44 5.98 -24.70
C GLU A 316 3.26 5.01 -23.51
N ASP A 317 3.99 5.18 -22.38
CA ASP A 317 3.97 4.22 -21.28
C ASP A 317 3.19 4.66 -20.03
N VAL A 318 2.53 5.84 -20.06
CA VAL A 318 1.77 6.31 -18.90
C VAL A 318 0.32 5.85 -19.02
N GLU A 319 -0.13 4.96 -18.15
CA GLU A 319 -1.52 4.49 -18.08
C GLU A 319 -2.49 5.69 -17.98
N PRO A 320 -3.63 5.68 -18.70
CA PRO A 320 -4.62 6.76 -18.63
C PRO A 320 -5.12 6.94 -17.18
N GLY A 321 -5.11 8.17 -16.70
CA GLY A 321 -5.49 8.51 -15.32
C GLY A 321 -4.37 8.37 -14.30
N SER A 322 -3.11 8.25 -14.73
CA SER A 322 -1.93 8.34 -13.88
C SER A 322 -1.11 9.61 -14.15
N ILE A 323 -0.26 9.96 -13.20
CA ILE A 323 0.57 11.17 -13.22
C ILE A 323 2.03 10.75 -13.11
N THR A 324 2.92 11.46 -13.80
CA THR A 324 4.36 11.22 -13.74
C THR A 324 4.92 11.49 -12.33
N TYR A 325 5.61 10.53 -11.75
CA TYR A 325 6.19 10.62 -10.40
C TYR A 325 7.09 11.84 -10.20
N ASN A 326 8.00 12.09 -11.16
CA ASN A 326 8.95 13.19 -11.09
C ASN A 326 8.27 14.57 -11.16
N SER A 327 7.15 14.72 -11.86
CA SER A 327 6.43 16.00 -11.94
C SER A 327 5.88 16.43 -10.58
N ILE A 328 5.50 15.48 -9.74
CA ILE A 328 5.02 15.74 -8.38
C ILE A 328 6.16 16.19 -7.47
N LEU A 329 7.32 15.53 -7.53
CA LEU A 329 8.49 15.89 -6.72
C LEU A 329 9.04 17.29 -7.06
N LEU A 330 8.82 17.78 -8.29
CA LEU A 330 9.21 19.13 -8.70
C LEU A 330 8.28 20.22 -8.15
N HIS A 331 7.09 19.87 -7.69
CA HIS A 331 6.13 20.83 -7.17
C HIS A 331 6.60 21.39 -5.80
N PRO A 332 6.41 22.69 -5.52
CA PRO A 332 6.87 23.32 -4.29
C PRO A 332 6.44 22.62 -2.99
N LEU A 333 5.25 22.04 -2.94
CA LEU A 333 4.74 21.30 -1.78
C LEU A 333 5.54 20.01 -1.49
N PHE A 334 6.27 19.45 -2.48
CA PHE A 334 7.06 18.23 -2.38
C PHE A 334 8.56 18.45 -2.54
N LYS A 335 9.00 19.70 -2.64
CA LYS A 335 10.35 20.07 -3.08
C LYS A 335 11.49 19.76 -2.10
N SER A 336 11.19 19.35 -0.87
CA SER A 336 12.21 18.76 -0.01
C SER A 336 12.39 17.29 -0.40
N PRO A 337 13.53 16.88 -1.00
CA PRO A 337 13.68 15.54 -1.59
C PRO A 337 13.39 14.40 -0.61
N SER A 338 13.89 14.52 0.62
CA SER A 338 13.66 13.51 1.66
C SER A 338 12.21 13.50 2.16
N THR A 339 11.62 14.67 2.44
CA THR A 339 10.25 14.76 2.96
C THR A 339 9.19 14.55 1.88
N GLY A 340 9.46 14.93 0.62
CA GLY A 340 8.54 14.72 -0.50
C GLY A 340 8.36 13.23 -0.84
N GLU A 341 9.45 12.47 -0.94
CA GLU A 341 9.40 11.03 -1.16
C GLU A 341 8.78 10.28 0.02
N GLU A 342 9.13 10.65 1.25
CA GLU A 342 8.53 10.08 2.45
C GLU A 342 7.02 10.32 2.52
N SER A 343 6.57 11.51 2.11
CA SER A 343 5.14 11.84 2.04
C SER A 343 4.42 10.96 1.02
N LEU A 344 4.99 10.80 -0.18
CA LEU A 344 4.41 9.94 -1.23
C LEU A 344 4.38 8.47 -0.81
N GLN A 345 5.46 7.96 -0.20
CA GLN A 345 5.51 6.60 0.31
C GLN A 345 4.48 6.37 1.43
N SER A 346 4.33 7.34 2.33
CA SER A 346 3.36 7.26 3.41
C SER A 346 1.91 7.28 2.90
N LEU A 347 1.60 8.10 1.88
CA LEU A 347 0.28 8.11 1.23
C LEU A 347 0.02 6.84 0.42
N ALA A 348 1.06 6.23 -0.14
CA ALA A 348 0.96 4.94 -0.82
C ALA A 348 0.76 3.79 0.18
N HIS A 349 1.44 3.82 1.32
CA HIS A 349 1.27 2.83 2.39
C HIS A 349 -0.17 2.81 2.94
N LEU A 350 -0.83 3.97 2.95
CA LEU A 350 -2.22 4.12 3.38
C LEU A 350 -3.24 3.97 2.23
N ASP A 351 -2.83 3.46 1.08
CA ASP A 351 -3.71 3.19 -0.07
C ASP A 351 -4.39 4.42 -0.73
N LEU A 352 -4.00 5.66 -0.41
CA LEU A 352 -4.54 6.83 -1.14
C LEU A 352 -4.09 6.83 -2.60
N ILE A 353 -2.83 6.47 -2.81
CA ILE A 353 -2.19 6.40 -4.13
C ILE A 353 -1.45 5.07 -4.30
N THR A 354 -1.23 4.67 -5.53
CA THR A 354 -0.32 3.56 -5.87
C THR A 354 0.84 4.11 -6.69
N ILE A 355 2.07 3.82 -6.26
CA ILE A 355 3.30 4.18 -6.98
C ILE A 355 3.63 3.03 -7.94
N LEU A 356 3.67 3.34 -9.23
CA LEU A 356 4.03 2.38 -10.27
C LEU A 356 5.54 2.40 -10.50
N THR A 357 6.14 1.21 -10.51
CA THR A 357 7.56 1.02 -10.79
C THR A 357 7.76 0.50 -12.22
N HIS A 358 8.85 0.90 -12.85
CA HIS A 358 9.12 0.58 -14.23
C HIS A 358 9.21 -0.94 -14.46
N PRO A 359 8.54 -1.49 -15.50
CA PRO A 359 8.48 -2.93 -15.76
C PRO A 359 9.84 -3.56 -16.09
N SER A 360 10.86 -2.75 -16.41
CA SER A 360 12.25 -3.21 -16.68
C SER A 360 12.98 -3.81 -15.48
N GLY A 361 12.33 -3.96 -14.32
CA GLY A 361 12.94 -4.52 -13.11
C GLY A 361 13.88 -3.58 -12.36
N SER A 362 14.03 -2.32 -12.79
CA SER A 362 14.88 -1.33 -12.12
C SER A 362 14.34 -0.86 -10.77
N GLY A 363 13.08 -1.19 -10.43
CA GLY A 363 12.40 -0.72 -9.22
C GLY A 363 12.17 0.79 -9.15
N ARG A 364 12.48 1.53 -10.24
CA ARG A 364 12.38 2.98 -10.27
C ARG A 364 10.92 3.42 -10.40
N PRO A 365 10.41 4.28 -9.48
CA PRO A 365 9.09 4.87 -9.63
C PRO A 365 9.00 5.71 -10.91
N TYR A 366 7.90 5.56 -11.67
CA TYR A 366 7.68 6.36 -12.89
C TYR A 366 6.34 7.07 -12.92
N ALA A 367 5.30 6.51 -12.30
CA ALA A 367 3.97 7.09 -12.29
C ALA A 367 3.24 6.86 -10.96
N ILE A 368 2.20 7.63 -10.74
CA ILE A 368 1.29 7.55 -9.59
C ILE A 368 -0.13 7.45 -10.12
N ARG A 369 -0.92 6.54 -9.55
CA ARG A 369 -2.36 6.39 -9.80
C ARG A 369 -3.14 6.37 -8.48
N PRO A 370 -4.48 6.53 -8.49
CA PRO A 370 -5.30 6.31 -7.31
C PRO A 370 -5.06 4.92 -6.70
N GLY A 371 -5.02 4.80 -5.38
CA GLY A 371 -4.78 3.54 -4.68
C GLY A 371 -5.84 2.49 -4.94
N ARG A 372 -7.10 2.94 -5.06
CA ARG A 372 -8.26 2.10 -5.41
C ARG A 372 -8.98 2.67 -6.62
N PRO A 373 -9.51 1.84 -7.53
CA PRO A 373 -10.25 2.34 -8.70
C PRO A 373 -11.46 3.23 -8.34
N VAL A 374 -12.19 2.89 -7.28
CA VAL A 374 -13.34 3.66 -6.77
C VAL A 374 -12.95 5.09 -6.37
N TYR A 375 -11.68 5.32 -6.02
CA TYR A 375 -11.19 6.65 -5.64
C TYR A 375 -11.25 7.66 -6.79
N LYS A 376 -11.25 7.22 -8.04
CA LYS A 376 -11.49 8.12 -9.19
C LYS A 376 -12.84 8.83 -9.06
N ALA A 377 -13.89 8.10 -8.73
CA ALA A 377 -15.23 8.66 -8.53
C ALA A 377 -15.33 9.42 -7.18
N ALA A 378 -14.65 8.94 -6.14
CA ALA A 378 -14.61 9.60 -4.84
C ALA A 378 -13.88 10.94 -4.89
N PHE A 379 -12.77 11.07 -5.62
CA PHE A 379 -12.05 12.32 -5.82
C PHE A 379 -12.93 13.35 -6.54
N LYS A 380 -13.59 12.96 -7.61
CA LYS A 380 -14.54 13.82 -8.31
C LYS A 380 -15.62 14.34 -7.35
N LYS A 381 -16.20 13.46 -6.53
CA LYS A 381 -17.22 13.85 -5.53
C LYS A 381 -16.69 14.82 -4.48
N LEU A 382 -15.45 14.64 -4.00
CA LEU A 382 -14.82 15.58 -3.07
C LEU A 382 -14.59 16.97 -3.72
N LEU A 383 -14.24 16.99 -5.00
CA LEU A 383 -14.01 18.23 -5.75
C LEU A 383 -15.31 18.97 -6.13
N GLU A 384 -16.45 18.27 -6.12
CA GLU A 384 -17.80 18.86 -6.31
C GLU A 384 -18.28 19.61 -5.05
N ASP A 385 -17.74 19.28 -3.86
CA ASP A 385 -18.03 20.04 -2.63
C ASP A 385 -17.27 21.36 -2.63
N GLU A 386 -17.95 22.43 -3.06
CA GLU A 386 -17.36 23.76 -3.18
C GLU A 386 -16.84 24.35 -1.86
N VAL A 387 -17.46 23.99 -0.71
CA VAL A 387 -17.06 24.49 0.60
C VAL A 387 -15.77 23.80 1.05
N LEU A 388 -15.73 22.47 0.97
CA LEU A 388 -14.54 21.67 1.28
C LEU A 388 -13.39 22.10 0.37
N LYS A 389 -13.63 22.20 -0.93
CA LYS A 389 -12.69 22.64 -1.94
C LYS A 389 -12.10 24.01 -1.61
N ALA A 390 -12.96 25.01 -1.39
CA ALA A 390 -12.50 26.37 -1.08
C ALA A 390 -11.68 26.43 0.21
N LYS A 391 -12.07 25.67 1.25
CA LYS A 391 -11.35 25.58 2.52
C LYS A 391 -9.94 25.03 2.35
N ILE A 392 -9.81 23.90 1.66
CA ILE A 392 -8.51 23.23 1.53
C ILE A 392 -7.62 23.96 0.50
N GLU A 393 -8.18 24.45 -0.61
CA GLU A 393 -7.42 25.25 -1.58
C GLU A 393 -6.86 26.53 -0.94
N LEU A 394 -7.60 27.14 -0.02
CA LEU A 394 -7.10 28.28 0.76
C LEU A 394 -5.91 27.87 1.65
N ALA A 395 -5.93 26.67 2.25
CA ALA A 395 -4.78 26.15 3.00
C ALA A 395 -3.58 25.87 2.08
N VAL A 396 -3.82 25.32 0.88
CA VAL A 396 -2.77 25.07 -0.16
C VAL A 396 -2.12 26.38 -0.56
N LEU A 397 -2.90 27.41 -0.88
CA LEU A 397 -2.38 28.72 -1.27
C LEU A 397 -1.57 29.37 -0.14
N ASN A 398 -2.05 29.30 1.12
CA ASN A 398 -1.29 29.75 2.26
C ASN A 398 0.04 29.01 2.44
N ALA A 399 0.07 27.70 2.20
CA ALA A 399 1.31 26.91 2.24
C ALA A 399 2.30 27.34 1.15
N LEU A 400 1.81 27.59 -0.08
CA LEU A 400 2.63 28.09 -1.18
C LEU A 400 3.20 29.48 -0.91
N VAL A 401 2.39 30.41 -0.36
CA VAL A 401 2.87 31.73 0.07
C VAL A 401 4.00 31.61 1.08
N LYS A 402 3.84 30.80 2.12
CA LYS A 402 4.90 30.57 3.13
C LYS A 402 6.18 30.02 2.54
N ILE A 403 6.09 29.15 1.52
CA ILE A 403 7.25 28.61 0.83
C ILE A 403 7.98 29.70 0.05
N GLU A 404 7.25 30.53 -0.71
CA GLU A 404 7.83 31.65 -1.48
C GLU A 404 8.44 32.72 -0.54
N GLU A 405 7.75 33.10 0.54
CA GLU A 405 8.29 33.99 1.57
C GLU A 405 9.58 33.45 2.19
N GLY A 406 9.65 32.12 2.43
CA GLY A 406 10.86 31.46 2.91
C GLY A 406 12.04 31.54 1.93
N TYR A 407 11.76 31.49 0.62
CA TYR A 407 12.79 31.72 -0.42
C TYR A 407 13.21 33.19 -0.48
N MET A 408 12.26 34.12 -0.46
CA MET A 408 12.56 35.56 -0.49
C MET A 408 13.44 35.94 0.70
N ARG A 409 13.12 35.51 1.91
CA ARG A 409 13.93 35.77 3.11
C ARG A 409 15.37 35.31 2.95
N LYS A 410 15.59 34.09 2.43
CA LYS A 410 16.95 33.57 2.18
C LYS A 410 17.72 34.40 1.17
N TRP A 411 17.06 34.86 0.11
CA TRP A 411 17.69 35.69 -0.92
C TRP A 411 17.93 37.10 -0.43
N GLU A 412 17.09 37.68 0.41
CA GLU A 412 17.27 38.95 1.06
C GLU A 412 18.43 38.92 2.05
N GLU A 413 18.57 37.84 2.84
CA GLU A 413 19.72 37.63 3.73
C GLU A 413 21.02 37.55 2.93
N GLU A 414 21.06 36.80 1.81
CA GLU A 414 22.22 36.72 0.92
C GLU A 414 22.53 38.09 0.32
N LEU A 415 21.52 38.82 -0.10
CA LEU A 415 21.65 40.16 -0.69
C LEU A 415 22.20 41.17 0.34
N ALA A 416 21.74 41.11 1.58
CA ALA A 416 22.26 41.92 2.67
C ALA A 416 23.76 41.63 2.94
N VAL A 417 24.16 40.36 2.95
CA VAL A 417 25.58 39.97 3.10
C VAL A 417 26.43 40.50 1.94
N LEU A 418 25.95 40.36 0.69
CA LEU A 418 26.68 40.86 -0.50
C LEU A 418 26.83 42.39 -0.48
N ALA A 419 25.84 43.12 0.00
CA ALA A 419 25.88 44.58 0.15
C ALA A 419 26.91 45.02 1.16
N THR A 420 27.18 44.25 2.22
CA THR A 420 28.21 44.57 3.24
C THR A 420 29.63 44.23 2.81
N CYS A 421 29.82 43.28 1.89
CA CYS A 421 31.13 42.81 1.45
C CYS A 421 31.83 43.71 0.43
N GLY A 422 31.29 44.86 0.03
CA GLY A 422 31.95 45.88 -0.84
C GLY A 422 32.10 45.35 -2.28
N GLY A 423 31.20 45.72 -3.16
CA GLY A 423 30.93 45.14 -4.45
C GLY A 423 32.03 45.15 -5.51
N GLY A 424 32.57 43.99 -5.79
CA GLY A 424 33.24 43.70 -7.07
C GLY A 424 32.18 43.48 -8.17
N LYS A 425 32.58 43.55 -9.46
CA LYS A 425 31.67 43.37 -10.63
C LYS A 425 30.81 42.08 -10.57
N ASP A 426 31.35 41.02 -9.95
CA ASP A 426 30.63 39.75 -9.83
C ASP A 426 29.56 39.77 -8.71
N ALA A 427 29.79 40.52 -7.63
CA ALA A 427 28.79 40.75 -6.59
C ALA A 427 27.60 41.52 -7.15
N GLY A 428 27.83 42.53 -8.02
CA GLY A 428 26.73 43.26 -8.68
C GLY A 428 25.85 42.34 -9.53
N LYS A 429 26.45 41.47 -10.35
CA LYS A 429 25.66 40.49 -11.14
C LYS A 429 24.86 39.52 -10.28
N ARG A 430 25.41 39.12 -9.14
CA ARG A 430 24.70 38.23 -8.19
C ARG A 430 23.56 38.97 -7.53
N MET A 431 23.76 40.22 -7.15
CA MET A 431 22.67 41.06 -6.59
C MET A 431 21.53 41.27 -7.58
N ASP A 432 21.83 41.57 -8.85
CA ASP A 432 20.80 41.67 -9.91
C ASP A 432 20.05 40.37 -10.12
N TYR A 433 20.74 39.23 -10.07
CA TYR A 433 20.10 37.91 -10.18
C TYR A 433 19.17 37.65 -9.00
N LEU A 434 19.60 37.94 -7.75
CA LEU A 434 18.77 37.79 -6.56
C LEU A 434 17.57 38.72 -6.58
N GLY A 435 17.74 39.98 -7.01
CA GLY A 435 16.64 40.93 -7.18
C GLY A 435 15.56 40.42 -8.14
N LYS A 436 15.98 39.85 -9.29
CA LYS A 436 15.03 39.22 -10.22
C LYS A 436 14.32 38.01 -9.62
N LYS A 437 15.01 37.20 -8.82
CA LYS A 437 14.41 36.06 -8.11
C LYS A 437 13.37 36.51 -7.09
N ILE A 438 13.68 37.52 -6.30
CA ILE A 438 12.76 38.11 -5.29
C ILE A 438 11.55 38.69 -6.00
N GLY A 439 11.73 39.49 -7.07
CA GLY A 439 10.61 40.04 -7.85
C GLY A 439 9.71 38.96 -8.42
N GLY A 440 10.25 37.90 -9.02
CA GLY A 440 9.45 36.80 -9.54
C GLY A 440 8.71 35.98 -8.45
N SER A 441 9.27 35.89 -7.22
CA SER A 441 8.57 35.29 -6.07
C SER A 441 7.46 36.19 -5.58
N GLN A 442 7.67 37.50 -5.53
CA GLN A 442 6.64 38.47 -5.13
C GLN A 442 5.44 38.43 -6.08
N GLU A 443 5.66 38.40 -7.38
CA GLU A 443 4.57 38.28 -8.37
C GLU A 443 3.74 36.99 -8.15
N ARG A 444 4.38 35.88 -7.78
CA ARG A 444 3.65 34.64 -7.45
C ARG A 444 2.84 34.78 -6.17
N VAL A 445 3.40 35.39 -5.14
CA VAL A 445 2.70 35.65 -3.88
C VAL A 445 1.47 36.51 -4.12
N ASP A 446 1.62 37.61 -4.86
CA ASP A 446 0.49 38.52 -5.21
C ASP A 446 -0.60 37.75 -5.99
N GLY A 447 -0.21 36.83 -6.87
CA GLY A 447 -1.13 35.94 -7.59
C GLY A 447 -1.91 35.02 -6.64
N TYR A 448 -1.22 34.39 -5.72
CA TYR A 448 -1.83 33.49 -4.71
C TYR A 448 -2.77 34.26 -3.76
N GLU A 449 -2.38 35.44 -3.32
CA GLU A 449 -3.22 36.29 -2.46
C GLU A 449 -4.53 36.69 -3.14
N LYS A 450 -4.46 37.09 -4.40
CA LYS A 450 -5.64 37.41 -5.20
C LYS A 450 -6.57 36.20 -5.36
N GLU A 451 -6.01 35.03 -5.57
CA GLU A 451 -6.81 33.79 -5.65
C GLU A 451 -7.43 33.44 -4.29
N MET A 452 -6.70 33.61 -3.18
CA MET A 452 -7.23 33.44 -1.84
C MET A 452 -8.42 34.36 -1.53
N GLU A 453 -8.40 35.61 -1.98
CA GLU A 453 -9.54 36.50 -1.83
C GLU A 453 -10.80 35.98 -2.53
N GLY A 454 -10.63 35.39 -3.72
CA GLY A 454 -11.73 34.73 -4.44
C GLY A 454 -12.33 33.58 -3.63
N LYS A 455 -11.47 32.70 -3.06
CA LYS A 455 -11.92 31.56 -2.24
C LYS A 455 -12.57 32.01 -0.93
N LYS A 456 -12.05 33.05 -0.27
CA LYS A 456 -12.66 33.66 0.93
C LYS A 456 -14.07 34.21 0.66
N LYS A 457 -14.32 34.76 -0.54
CA LYS A 457 -15.67 35.24 -0.94
C LYS A 457 -16.64 34.06 -1.06
N VAL A 458 -16.21 32.95 -1.66
CA VAL A 458 -17.04 31.72 -1.79
C VAL A 458 -17.43 31.22 -0.39
N LEU A 459 -16.47 31.14 0.54
CA LEU A 459 -16.75 30.72 1.91
C LEU A 459 -17.72 31.66 2.65
N LYS A 460 -17.58 33.00 2.47
CA LYS A 460 -18.49 33.97 3.09
C LYS A 460 -19.92 33.97 2.54
N MET A 461 -20.12 33.54 1.29
CA MET A 461 -21.45 33.48 0.68
C MET A 461 -22.27 32.24 1.10
N ARG A 462 -21.61 31.20 1.62
CA ARG A 462 -22.26 29.93 1.97
C ARG A 462 -22.32 29.65 3.47
N PHE A 463 -21.77 30.51 4.29
CA PHE A 463 -21.92 30.60 5.74
C PHE A 463 -22.63 31.90 6.12
#